data_bdf7a08f688e8bfdaf8267139414af72
#
_entry.id   bdf7a08f688e8bfdaf8267139414af72
#
_cell.length_a   1.000
_cell.length_b   1.000
_cell.length_c   1.000
_cell.angle_alpha   90.00
_cell.angle_beta   90.00
_cell.angle_gamma   90.00
#
_symmetry.space_group_name_H-M   'P 1'
#
loop_
_entity.id
_entity.type
_entity.pdbx_description
1 polymer ?
#
loop_
_entity_poly.entity_id
_entity_poly.type
_entity_poly.pdbx_seq_one_letter_code
_entity_poly.pdbx_strand_id
1 'polypeptide(L)'
;MKKDIFKSLTKEEILNRKNRLQEGKPIKEVKPIQHTKTKRFYKKKFIPYNQQLLDKRWLNKREQVFKLKGRKCSVCGATHNLQIHHLRYFNDKYAWEYKMKDLVVLCECCHKRKHCIDLDERLDFLLKNEL
;
A
#
# COMPACT_ATOMS: atom_id res chain seq x y z
N MET A 1 14.17 24.99 24.28
CA MET A 1 13.15 26.04 24.53
C MET A 1 12.44 26.38 23.21
N LYS A 2 11.26 25.87 23.00
CA LYS A 2 10.42 26.22 21.85
C LYS A 2 9.64 27.47 22.21
N LYS A 3 9.97 28.59 21.58
CA LYS A 3 9.27 29.85 21.76
C LYS A 3 7.92 29.79 21.06
N ASP A 4 6.86 29.91 21.81
CA ASP A 4 5.49 30.00 21.33
C ASP A 4 5.33 31.23 20.41
N ILE A 5 5.08 30.93 19.11
CA ILE A 5 4.78 31.95 18.10
C ILE A 5 3.25 32.04 17.97
N PHE A 6 2.56 32.33 19.08
CA PHE A 6 1.20 32.86 19.03
C PHE A 6 1.27 34.37 19.20
N LYS A 7 1.59 35.09 18.11
CA LYS A 7 1.31 36.52 18.05
C LYS A 7 -0.19 36.69 17.95
N SER A 8 -0.83 37.16 19.04
CA SER A 8 -2.20 37.59 19.00
C SER A 8 -2.30 38.77 18.03
N LEU A 9 -3.12 38.63 16.98
CA LEU A 9 -3.43 39.66 16.01
C LEU A 9 -4.05 40.85 16.73
N THR A 10 -3.56 42.06 16.46
CA THR A 10 -4.12 43.27 16.99
C THR A 10 -5.52 43.55 16.44
N LYS A 11 -6.34 44.34 17.18
CA LYS A 11 -7.70 44.69 16.72
C LYS A 11 -7.70 45.36 15.34
N GLU A 12 -6.64 46.10 15.01
CA GLU A 12 -6.46 46.74 13.70
C GLU A 12 -6.21 45.72 12.57
N GLU A 13 -5.43 44.70 12.83
CA GLU A 13 -5.17 43.64 11.85
C GLU A 13 -6.44 42.83 11.55
N ILE A 14 -7.28 42.61 12.55
CA ILE A 14 -8.59 41.96 12.39
C ILE A 14 -9.55 42.83 11.60
N LEU A 15 -9.57 44.13 11.84
CA LEU A 15 -10.42 45.09 11.14
C LEU A 15 -10.01 45.23 9.67
N ASN A 16 -8.72 45.33 9.40
CA ASN A 16 -8.19 45.38 8.03
C ASN A 16 -8.48 44.11 7.25
N ARG A 17 -8.52 42.94 7.91
CA ARG A 17 -8.90 41.68 7.29
C ARG A 17 -10.38 41.61 6.91
N LYS A 18 -11.27 42.22 7.75
CA LYS A 18 -12.70 42.35 7.46
C LYS A 18 -12.96 43.31 6.30
N ASN A 19 -12.26 44.44 6.24
CA ASN A 19 -12.43 45.44 5.18
C ASN A 19 -11.93 44.91 3.83
N ARG A 20 -10.88 44.08 3.80
CA ARG A 20 -10.40 43.43 2.57
C ARG A 20 -11.40 42.41 1.99
N LEU A 21 -12.31 41.88 2.81
CA LEU A 21 -13.38 40.95 2.37
C LEU A 21 -14.61 41.70 1.81
N GLN A 22 -14.73 43.02 2.01
CA GLN A 22 -15.85 43.82 1.51
C GLN A 22 -15.53 44.53 0.19
N GLU A 23 -14.26 44.63 -0.22
CA GLU A 23 -13.90 45.08 -1.56
C GLU A 23 -14.15 43.93 -2.54
N GLY A 24 -15.39 43.89 -3.05
CA GLY A 24 -15.85 42.90 -4.01
C GLY A 24 -15.04 42.89 -5.29
N LYS A 25 -13.95 42.16 -5.31
CA LYS A 25 -13.42 41.68 -6.59
C LYS A 25 -14.46 40.73 -7.19
N PRO A 26 -14.84 40.90 -8.47
CA PRO A 26 -15.79 40.00 -9.11
C PRO A 26 -15.28 38.57 -8.94
N ILE A 27 -16.10 37.75 -8.34
CA ILE A 27 -15.84 36.29 -8.24
C ILE A 27 -15.69 35.83 -9.69
N LYS A 28 -14.46 35.49 -10.09
CA LYS A 28 -14.23 34.83 -11.38
C LYS A 28 -15.20 33.66 -11.43
N GLU A 29 -16.05 33.63 -12.43
CA GLU A 29 -17.01 32.54 -12.66
C GLU A 29 -16.31 31.21 -12.39
N VAL A 30 -16.71 30.55 -11.33
CA VAL A 30 -16.24 29.20 -11.02
C VAL A 30 -16.86 28.33 -12.09
N LYS A 31 -16.04 27.93 -13.08
CA LYS A 31 -16.48 26.93 -14.06
C LYS A 31 -17.10 25.76 -13.29
N PRO A 32 -18.30 25.28 -13.69
CA PRO A 32 -18.93 24.17 -13.00
C PRO A 32 -17.92 23.04 -12.91
N ILE A 33 -17.68 22.56 -11.67
CA ILE A 33 -16.82 21.41 -11.42
C ILE A 33 -17.42 20.27 -12.23
N GLN A 34 -16.76 19.93 -13.34
CA GLN A 34 -17.14 18.74 -14.10
C GLN A 34 -16.97 17.59 -13.11
N HIS A 35 -18.09 16.99 -12.69
CA HIS A 35 -18.10 15.79 -11.90
C HIS A 35 -17.26 14.75 -12.66
N THR A 36 -16.00 14.65 -12.28
CA THR A 36 -15.14 13.55 -12.73
C THR A 36 -15.91 12.28 -12.38
N LYS A 37 -16.25 11.51 -13.41
CA LYS A 37 -16.98 10.25 -13.29
C LYS A 37 -16.38 9.50 -12.12
N THR A 38 -17.09 9.44 -10.99
CA THR A 38 -16.69 8.67 -9.81
C THR A 38 -16.41 7.27 -10.31
N LYS A 39 -15.16 6.83 -10.20
CA LYS A 39 -14.79 5.46 -10.55
C LYS A 39 -15.74 4.57 -9.76
N ARG A 40 -16.70 3.94 -10.42
CA ARG A 40 -17.55 2.94 -9.80
C ARG A 40 -16.60 1.93 -9.18
N PHE A 41 -16.54 1.87 -7.86
CA PHE A 41 -15.82 0.82 -7.14
C PHE A 41 -16.58 -0.48 -7.40
N TYR A 42 -16.24 -1.17 -8.48
CA TYR A 42 -16.69 -2.53 -8.67
C TYR A 42 -16.09 -3.36 -7.53
N LYS A 43 -16.93 -3.90 -6.68
CA LYS A 43 -16.48 -4.87 -5.68
C LYS A 43 -15.79 -5.99 -6.43
N LYS A 44 -14.48 -6.18 -6.20
CA LYS A 44 -13.73 -7.26 -6.81
C LYS A 44 -14.41 -8.59 -6.50
N LYS A 45 -14.53 -9.46 -7.49
CA LYS A 45 -15.05 -10.82 -7.28
C LYS A 45 -14.10 -11.55 -6.32
N PHE A 46 -14.64 -12.15 -5.28
CA PHE A 46 -13.83 -12.99 -4.40
C PHE A 46 -13.34 -14.23 -5.18
N ILE A 47 -12.03 -14.44 -5.19
CA ILE A 47 -11.36 -15.62 -5.75
C ILE A 47 -10.50 -16.21 -4.63
N PRO A 48 -10.74 -17.45 -4.19
CA PRO A 48 -9.92 -18.10 -3.18
C PRO A 48 -8.44 -18.12 -3.57
N TYR A 49 -7.55 -17.97 -2.60
CA TYR A 49 -6.11 -17.78 -2.87
C TYR A 49 -5.50 -18.97 -3.65
N ASN A 50 -5.87 -20.19 -3.33
CA ASN A 50 -5.44 -21.37 -4.06
C ASN A 50 -5.82 -21.33 -5.55
N GLN A 51 -7.01 -20.82 -5.90
CA GLN A 51 -7.44 -20.63 -7.28
C GLN A 51 -6.66 -19.50 -7.96
N GLN A 52 -6.31 -18.44 -7.21
CA GLN A 52 -5.46 -17.38 -7.75
C GLN A 52 -4.10 -17.88 -8.19
N LEU A 53 -3.53 -18.84 -7.50
CA LEU A 53 -2.21 -19.42 -7.83
C LEU A 53 -2.23 -20.27 -9.10
N LEU A 54 -3.39 -20.76 -9.51
CA LEU A 54 -3.58 -21.51 -10.77
C LEU A 54 -3.94 -20.58 -11.95
N ASP A 55 -4.26 -19.33 -11.68
CA ASP A 55 -4.64 -18.36 -12.71
C ASP A 55 -3.45 -18.02 -13.63
N LYS A 56 -3.73 -17.96 -14.94
CA LYS A 56 -2.73 -17.62 -15.97
C LYS A 56 -2.04 -16.29 -15.69
N ARG A 57 -2.74 -15.33 -15.11
CA ARG A 57 -2.19 -14.02 -14.71
C ARG A 57 -1.11 -14.16 -13.65
N TRP A 58 -1.31 -15.05 -12.68
CA TRP A 58 -0.28 -15.37 -11.69
C TRP A 58 0.90 -16.10 -12.29
N LEU A 59 0.67 -17.09 -13.16
CA LEU A 59 1.75 -17.80 -13.84
C LEU A 59 2.62 -16.86 -14.67
N ASN A 60 2.01 -15.92 -15.42
CA ASN A 60 2.74 -14.88 -16.13
C ASN A 60 3.52 -13.95 -15.18
N LYS A 61 2.93 -13.60 -14.05
CA LYS A 61 3.60 -12.78 -13.01
C LYS A 61 4.83 -13.49 -12.46
N ARG A 62 4.73 -14.80 -12.18
CA ARG A 62 5.87 -15.62 -11.73
C ARG A 62 7.03 -15.58 -12.72
N GLU A 63 6.76 -15.76 -13.99
CA GLU A 63 7.80 -15.69 -15.04
C GLU A 63 8.46 -14.33 -15.11
N GLN A 64 7.72 -13.24 -14.98
CA GLN A 64 8.26 -11.88 -14.90
C GLN A 64 9.18 -11.71 -13.67
N VAL A 65 8.80 -12.23 -12.51
CA VAL A 65 9.63 -12.19 -11.30
C VAL A 65 10.93 -12.98 -11.51
N PHE A 66 10.87 -14.17 -12.08
CA PHE A 66 12.06 -14.97 -12.37
C PHE A 66 12.99 -14.33 -13.40
N LYS A 67 12.44 -13.65 -14.41
CA LYS A 67 13.23 -12.89 -15.38
C LYS A 67 13.96 -11.73 -14.73
N LEU A 68 13.28 -11.02 -13.81
CA LEU A 68 13.83 -9.82 -13.18
C LEU A 68 14.81 -10.15 -12.04
N LYS A 69 14.47 -11.12 -11.19
CA LYS A 69 15.19 -11.43 -9.95
C LYS A 69 16.11 -12.67 -10.05
N GLY A 70 16.01 -13.39 -11.16
CA GLY A 70 16.75 -14.63 -11.37
C GLY A 70 16.06 -15.86 -10.77
N ARG A 71 16.45 -17.03 -11.25
CA ARG A 71 15.93 -18.33 -10.78
C ARG A 71 16.81 -18.92 -9.68
N LYS A 72 16.92 -18.19 -8.57
CA LYS A 72 17.64 -18.62 -7.38
C LYS A 72 17.00 -18.07 -6.12
N CYS A 73 17.09 -18.81 -5.01
CA CYS A 73 16.63 -18.35 -3.72
C CYS A 73 17.40 -17.10 -3.26
N SER A 74 16.69 -16.05 -2.86
CA SER A 74 17.28 -14.80 -2.40
C SER A 74 18.01 -14.93 -1.05
N VAL A 75 17.76 -16.00 -0.30
CA VAL A 75 18.38 -16.23 1.01
C VAL A 75 19.56 -17.20 0.94
N CYS A 76 19.39 -18.39 0.37
CA CYS A 76 20.42 -19.44 0.36
C CYS A 76 21.03 -19.70 -1.02
N GLY A 77 20.51 -19.07 -2.09
CA GLY A 77 21.00 -19.24 -3.45
C GLY A 77 20.60 -20.54 -4.15
N ALA A 78 19.79 -21.40 -3.52
CA ALA A 78 19.31 -22.64 -4.14
C ALA A 78 18.54 -22.36 -5.44
N THR A 79 18.70 -23.25 -6.44
CA THR A 79 18.11 -23.11 -7.78
C THR A 79 16.95 -24.05 -8.05
N HIS A 80 16.60 -24.88 -7.07
CA HIS A 80 15.52 -25.88 -7.16
C HIS A 80 14.38 -25.57 -6.19
N ASN A 81 13.19 -26.08 -6.47
CA ASN A 81 11.99 -25.92 -5.66
C ASN A 81 11.70 -24.43 -5.30
N LEU A 82 11.80 -23.56 -6.31
CA LEU A 82 11.63 -22.15 -6.15
C LEU A 82 10.15 -21.75 -6.09
N GLN A 83 9.82 -20.91 -5.13
CA GLN A 83 8.49 -20.34 -4.93
C GLN A 83 8.58 -18.80 -4.84
N ILE A 84 7.52 -18.12 -5.25
CA ILE A 84 7.40 -16.69 -5.09
C ILE A 84 6.65 -16.40 -3.80
N HIS A 85 7.32 -15.70 -2.89
CA HIS A 85 6.74 -15.27 -1.61
C HIS A 85 6.32 -13.80 -1.67
N HIS A 86 5.13 -13.50 -1.13
CA HIS A 86 4.65 -12.14 -0.96
C HIS A 86 5.18 -11.58 0.37
N LEU A 87 5.91 -10.48 0.34
CA LEU A 87 6.44 -9.84 1.55
C LEU A 87 5.34 -9.15 2.37
N ARG A 88 4.22 -8.81 1.75
CA ARG A 88 3.05 -8.19 2.37
C ARG A 88 1.78 -8.77 1.77
N TYR A 89 0.73 -8.86 2.56
CA TYR A 89 -0.58 -9.31 2.12
C TYR A 89 -1.59 -8.18 2.24
N PHE A 90 -2.39 -7.96 1.19
CA PHE A 90 -3.44 -6.96 1.13
C PHE A 90 -4.76 -7.65 0.76
N ASN A 91 -5.80 -7.40 1.54
CA ASN A 91 -7.12 -8.02 1.34
C ASN A 91 -7.81 -7.60 0.03
N ASP A 92 -7.41 -6.48 -0.54
CA ASP A 92 -7.97 -5.89 -1.76
C ASP A 92 -7.23 -6.27 -3.04
N LYS A 93 -6.17 -7.11 -2.95
CA LYS A 93 -5.32 -7.48 -4.10
C LYS A 93 -5.33 -8.96 -4.37
N TYR A 94 -5.38 -9.29 -5.65
CA TYR A 94 -5.08 -10.65 -6.10
C TYR A 94 -3.56 -10.90 -6.16
N ALA A 95 -3.16 -12.17 -6.15
CA ALA A 95 -1.75 -12.57 -6.16
C ALA A 95 -0.91 -11.93 -7.28
N TRP A 96 -1.48 -11.71 -8.45
CA TRP A 96 -0.79 -11.09 -9.61
C TRP A 96 -0.76 -9.56 -9.61
N GLU A 97 -1.46 -8.89 -8.70
CA GLU A 97 -1.54 -7.41 -8.64
C GLU A 97 -0.43 -6.79 -7.79
N TYR A 98 0.39 -7.61 -7.15
CA TYR A 98 1.50 -7.12 -6.34
C TYR A 98 2.62 -6.53 -7.18
N LYS A 99 3.28 -5.51 -6.65
CA LYS A 99 4.45 -4.91 -7.28
C LYS A 99 5.65 -5.86 -7.18
N MET A 100 6.60 -5.77 -8.12
CA MET A 100 7.80 -6.62 -8.13
C MET A 100 8.65 -6.50 -6.85
N LYS A 101 8.64 -5.33 -6.20
CA LYS A 101 9.33 -5.10 -4.93
C LYS A 101 8.74 -5.89 -3.75
N ASP A 102 7.46 -6.22 -3.82
CA ASP A 102 6.75 -6.94 -2.76
C ASP A 102 6.79 -8.48 -2.97
N LEU A 103 7.49 -8.94 -3.98
CA LEU A 103 7.65 -10.35 -4.33
C LEU A 103 9.12 -10.76 -4.23
N VAL A 104 9.39 -11.91 -3.64
CA VAL A 104 10.74 -12.46 -3.49
C VAL A 104 10.78 -13.93 -3.89
N VAL A 105 11.89 -14.36 -4.47
CA VAL A 105 12.13 -15.75 -4.85
C VAL A 105 12.76 -16.50 -3.67
N LEU A 106 12.13 -17.53 -3.19
CA LEU A 106 12.62 -18.39 -2.11
C LEU A 106 12.57 -19.85 -2.51
N CYS A 107 13.49 -20.68 -2.02
CA CYS A 107 13.33 -22.12 -2.09
C CYS A 107 12.31 -22.59 -1.05
N GLU A 108 11.81 -23.80 -1.17
CA GLU A 108 10.79 -24.36 -0.28
C GLU A 108 11.19 -24.27 1.21
N CYS A 109 12.42 -24.58 1.55
CA CYS A 109 12.92 -24.55 2.94
C CYS A 109 12.93 -23.12 3.50
N CYS A 110 13.46 -22.16 2.75
CA CYS A 110 13.49 -20.76 3.19
C CYS A 110 12.09 -20.16 3.24
N HIS A 111 11.21 -20.57 2.33
CA HIS A 111 9.81 -20.14 2.31
C HIS A 111 9.05 -20.63 3.55
N LYS A 112 9.17 -21.91 3.91
CA LYS A 112 8.59 -22.47 5.13
C LYS A 112 9.13 -21.77 6.38
N ARG A 113 10.45 -21.56 6.45
CA ARG A 113 11.09 -20.85 7.57
C ARG A 113 10.57 -19.43 7.73
N LYS A 114 10.38 -18.71 6.63
CA LYS A 114 9.83 -17.34 6.65
C LYS A 114 8.42 -17.33 7.23
N HIS A 115 7.55 -18.25 6.84
CA HIS A 115 6.22 -18.37 7.40
C HIS A 115 6.21 -18.75 8.88
N CYS A 116 7.14 -19.60 9.34
CA CYS A 116 7.25 -19.93 10.77
C CYS A 116 7.63 -18.68 11.60
N ILE A 117 8.61 -17.90 11.15
CA ILE A 117 9.03 -16.66 11.83
C ILE A 117 7.88 -15.66 11.89
N ASP A 118 7.18 -15.46 10.77
CA ASP A 118 6.04 -14.53 10.73
C ASP A 118 4.89 -14.96 11.66
N LEU A 119 4.73 -16.28 11.90
CA LEU A 119 3.76 -16.80 12.87
C LEU A 119 4.23 -16.57 14.33
N ASP A 120 5.50 -16.79 14.63
CA ASP A 120 6.05 -16.57 15.97
C ASP A 120 5.97 -15.09 16.38
N GLU A 121 6.35 -14.17 15.48
CA GLU A 121 6.21 -12.72 15.72
C GLU A 121 4.75 -12.32 15.95
N ARG A 122 3.82 -12.93 15.23
CA ARG A 122 2.39 -12.67 15.36
C ARG A 122 1.82 -13.20 16.68
N LEU A 123 2.26 -14.38 17.12
CA LEU A 123 1.89 -14.96 18.42
C LEU A 123 2.43 -14.12 19.57
N ASP A 124 3.68 -13.69 19.49
CA ASP A 124 4.28 -12.79 20.48
C ASP A 124 3.53 -11.47 20.60
N PHE A 125 3.09 -10.89 19.47
CA PHE A 125 2.28 -9.67 19.47
C PHE A 125 0.93 -9.87 20.15
N LEU A 126 0.25 -11.00 19.90
CA LEU A 126 -1.04 -11.31 20.51
C LEU A 126 -0.91 -11.53 22.01
N LEU A 127 0.10 -12.29 22.46
CA LEU A 127 0.36 -12.56 23.87
C LEU A 127 0.71 -11.30 24.68
N LYS A 128 1.36 -10.32 24.06
CA LYS A 128 1.72 -9.04 24.70
C LYS A 128 0.55 -8.06 24.82
N ASN A 129 -0.51 -8.24 24.04
CA ASN A 129 -1.66 -7.32 24.01
C ASN A 129 -2.92 -7.88 24.67
N GLU A 130 -2.88 -9.06 25.32
CA GLU A 130 -3.98 -9.65 26.08
C GLU A 130 -3.95 -9.33 27.58
N LEU A 131 -3.20 -8.32 27.99
CA LEU A 131 -3.17 -7.85 29.38
C LEU A 131 -3.88 -6.50 29.53
#